data_0a1afbd97b621016d36d9fc649e5e02e
#
_entry.id   0a1afbd97b621016d36d9fc649e5e02e
#
_cell.length_a   1.000
_cell.length_b   1.000
_cell.length_c   1.000
_cell.angle_alpha   90.00
_cell.angle_beta   90.00
_cell.angle_gamma   90.00
#
_symmetry.space_group_name_H-M   'P 1'
#
loop_
_entity.id
_entity.type
_entity.pdbx_description
1 polymer ?
#
loop_
_entity_poly.entity_id
_entity_poly.type
_entity_poly.pdbx_seq_one_letter_code
_entity_poly.pdbx_strand_id
1 'polypeptide(L)'
;MRGKKYIFSLILMISLIILTYYFKNMLLLNNIFILIGICIYTLICYLFIVGLYRLRNKLFKTIIIILMFISLIINSIGIYYLGVTDKFIKKFDNEIIEYEHYYLFSLKNNNINNIEDLKDKNIGVTESNKDKISKYIDVKVNSKVYSNITDLITSLYVEELDVVLVNDIEKYVWQEYDDEFYNKIKLIKSFKKKKSNKTNNINNVSINTEDSFIIYISGIDNNGTISTIGRSDVNIVVTVNPKTKQILLTSIPRDYYVQLHGTTGIRDKLTHAGIYGIDMSVNTIEDILGIDINYYAKVNFNTVTDLINMVGGVDIYSQIALRHCGVNAGNNHLDGKKALCFARERKAYVGGDRQRGVNQEIVIEALINKISTSKDLLLKYNDVLNIVNKNLNTNIGSDFIKQMVGFQLDKMPTWNVRFLNLDGYGRSEYTYSGGNMVLYVMEPNYDTVNNAKRAINDVLNDKLFSEMNYTFTK
;
A
#
# COMPACT_ATOMS: atom_id res chain seq x y z
N MET A 1 35.83 -23.32 38.51
CA MET A 1 35.04 -24.07 37.48
C MET A 1 33.55 -24.22 37.80
N ARG A 2 33.12 -24.37 39.08
CA ARG A 2 31.66 -24.49 39.41
C ARG A 2 30.85 -23.24 39.00
N GLY A 3 31.32 -22.03 39.29
CA GLY A 3 30.57 -20.79 38.96
C GLY A 3 30.30 -20.59 37.49
N LYS A 4 31.24 -20.93 36.59
CA LYS A 4 31.03 -20.77 35.11
C LYS A 4 29.88 -21.63 34.57
N LYS A 5 29.66 -22.81 35.14
CA LYS A 5 28.55 -23.69 34.72
C LYS A 5 27.18 -23.13 35.11
N TYR A 6 27.07 -22.55 36.33
CA TYR A 6 25.82 -21.91 36.76
C TYR A 6 25.48 -20.72 35.89
N ILE A 7 26.44 -19.86 35.57
CA ILE A 7 26.24 -18.70 34.70
C ILE A 7 25.76 -19.16 33.32
N PHE A 8 26.36 -20.18 32.73
CA PHE A 8 26.00 -20.68 31.42
C PHE A 8 24.59 -21.28 31.39
N SER A 9 24.23 -22.08 32.39
CA SER A 9 22.89 -22.61 32.55
C SER A 9 21.83 -21.50 32.73
N LEU A 10 22.17 -20.47 33.51
CA LEU A 10 21.27 -19.32 33.72
C LEU A 10 21.04 -18.53 32.44
N ILE A 11 22.09 -18.29 31.65
CA ILE A 11 21.96 -17.59 30.34
C ILE A 11 21.05 -18.39 29.40
N LEU A 12 21.21 -19.71 29.33
CA LEU A 12 20.35 -20.56 28.50
C LEU A 12 18.88 -20.49 28.95
N MET A 13 18.60 -20.52 30.25
CA MET A 13 17.24 -20.40 30.76
C MET A 13 16.63 -19.04 30.47
N ILE A 14 17.38 -17.97 30.65
CA ILE A 14 16.94 -16.59 30.34
C ILE A 14 16.61 -16.49 28.83
N SER A 15 17.48 -17.00 27.97
CA SER A 15 17.25 -16.96 26.53
C SER A 15 15.99 -17.74 26.11
N LEU A 16 15.68 -18.87 26.76
CA LEU A 16 14.43 -19.62 26.54
C LEU A 16 13.19 -18.83 26.97
N ILE A 17 13.26 -18.15 28.13
CA ILE A 17 12.14 -17.34 28.62
C ILE A 17 11.86 -16.19 27.63
N ILE A 18 12.90 -15.50 27.16
CA ILE A 18 12.77 -14.41 26.17
C ILE A 18 12.19 -14.93 24.86
N LEU A 19 12.70 -16.07 24.38
CA LEU A 19 12.21 -16.70 23.15
C LEU A 19 10.72 -17.07 23.27
N THR A 20 10.32 -17.70 24.38
CA THR A 20 8.91 -18.05 24.65
C THR A 20 8.01 -16.80 24.74
N TYR A 21 8.51 -15.72 25.34
CA TYR A 21 7.82 -14.45 25.39
C TYR A 21 7.49 -13.91 23.98
N TYR A 22 8.47 -13.93 23.05
CA TYR A 22 8.23 -13.53 21.68
C TYR A 22 7.26 -14.43 20.93
N PHE A 23 7.33 -15.76 21.12
CA PHE A 23 6.35 -16.70 20.55
C PHE A 23 4.93 -16.40 21.05
N LYS A 24 4.76 -16.06 22.33
CA LYS A 24 3.47 -15.65 22.89
C LYS A 24 3.00 -14.34 22.25
N ASN A 25 3.84 -13.31 22.17
CA ASN A 25 3.47 -12.00 21.59
C ASN A 25 3.07 -12.10 20.12
N MET A 26 3.66 -13.03 19.38
CA MET A 26 3.34 -13.28 17.97
C MET A 26 2.12 -14.19 17.79
N LEU A 27 1.43 -14.57 18.85
CA LEU A 27 0.29 -15.52 18.88
C LEU A 27 0.63 -16.91 18.32
N LEU A 28 1.91 -17.23 18.13
CA LEU A 28 2.34 -18.50 17.56
C LEU A 28 2.10 -19.68 18.52
N LEU A 29 1.94 -19.42 19.82
CA LEU A 29 1.61 -20.47 20.81
C LEU A 29 0.17 -21.02 20.66
N ASN A 30 -0.68 -20.36 19.89
CA ASN A 30 -2.02 -20.86 19.59
C ASN A 30 -1.97 -22.07 18.64
N ASN A 31 -0.89 -22.23 17.89
CA ASN A 31 -0.65 -23.41 17.08
C ASN A 31 -0.14 -24.56 17.96
N ILE A 32 -0.91 -25.65 18.05
CA ILE A 32 -0.61 -26.81 18.92
C ILE A 32 0.74 -27.48 18.58
N PHE A 33 1.11 -27.54 17.31
CA PHE A 33 2.37 -28.15 16.88
C PHE A 33 3.58 -27.29 17.31
N ILE A 34 3.47 -25.97 17.20
CA ILE A 34 4.50 -25.04 17.66
C ILE A 34 4.63 -25.12 19.18
N LEU A 35 3.51 -25.15 19.90
CA LEU A 35 3.49 -25.31 21.34
C LEU A 35 4.17 -26.61 21.79
N ILE A 36 3.82 -27.75 21.17
CA ILE A 36 4.45 -29.03 21.45
C ILE A 36 5.96 -28.96 21.15
N GLY A 37 6.35 -28.40 20.02
CA GLY A 37 7.75 -28.23 19.62
C GLY A 37 8.55 -27.43 20.67
N ILE A 38 7.99 -26.32 21.17
CA ILE A 38 8.61 -25.52 22.25
C ILE A 38 8.71 -26.32 23.56
N CYS A 39 7.67 -27.06 23.93
CA CYS A 39 7.71 -27.91 25.12
C CYS A 39 8.80 -28.97 25.02
N ILE A 40 8.92 -29.67 23.88
CA ILE A 40 9.99 -30.64 23.64
C ILE A 40 11.37 -29.98 23.69
N TYR A 41 11.53 -28.84 23.03
CA TYR A 41 12.79 -28.12 23.01
C TYR A 41 13.23 -27.62 24.41
N THR A 42 12.29 -27.10 25.19
CA THR A 42 12.57 -26.71 26.59
C THR A 42 12.95 -27.90 27.45
N LEU A 43 12.30 -29.06 27.27
CA LEU A 43 12.66 -30.31 27.94
C LEU A 43 14.08 -30.78 27.57
N ILE A 44 14.45 -30.70 26.29
CA ILE A 44 15.82 -31.05 25.82
C ILE A 44 16.86 -30.12 26.49
N CYS A 45 16.62 -28.84 26.49
CA CYS A 45 17.52 -27.87 27.14
C CYS A 45 17.64 -28.14 28.67
N TYR A 46 16.52 -28.48 29.32
CA TYR A 46 16.53 -28.88 30.72
C TYR A 46 17.36 -30.16 30.94
N LEU A 47 17.24 -31.15 30.10
CA LEU A 47 18.03 -32.38 30.16
C LEU A 47 19.53 -32.11 29.97
N PHE A 48 19.91 -31.18 29.11
CA PHE A 48 21.29 -30.75 28.96
C PHE A 48 21.83 -30.12 30.27
N ILE A 49 21.05 -29.29 30.93
CA ILE A 49 21.42 -28.69 32.22
C ILE A 49 21.62 -29.81 33.28
N VAL A 50 20.65 -30.70 33.42
CA VAL A 50 20.72 -31.80 34.38
C VAL A 50 21.93 -32.72 34.08
N GLY A 51 22.18 -33.04 32.81
CA GLY A 51 23.31 -33.85 32.36
C GLY A 51 24.66 -33.21 32.72
N LEU A 52 24.78 -31.87 32.55
CA LEU A 52 25.99 -31.15 32.90
C LEU A 52 26.37 -31.28 34.38
N TYR A 53 25.38 -31.42 35.27
CA TYR A 53 25.62 -31.59 36.72
C TYR A 53 25.73 -33.05 37.15
N ARG A 54 24.99 -33.98 36.57
CA ARG A 54 24.93 -35.41 37.03
C ARG A 54 25.97 -36.29 36.39
N LEU A 55 26.34 -36.09 35.12
CA LEU A 55 27.31 -36.97 34.45
C LEU A 55 28.70 -36.79 35.06
N ARG A 56 29.45 -37.92 35.14
CA ARG A 56 30.83 -37.94 35.62
C ARG A 56 31.87 -37.89 34.50
N ASN A 57 31.54 -38.47 33.34
CA ASN A 57 32.43 -38.56 32.19
C ASN A 57 32.72 -37.20 31.56
N LYS A 58 34.00 -36.87 31.38
CA LYS A 58 34.44 -35.56 30.83
C LYS A 58 34.02 -35.40 29.37
N LEU A 59 34.07 -36.48 28.54
CA LEU A 59 33.70 -36.42 27.13
C LEU A 59 32.22 -36.03 26.98
N PHE A 60 31.32 -36.71 27.68
CA PHE A 60 29.89 -36.41 27.65
C PHE A 60 29.56 -34.99 28.14
N LYS A 61 30.28 -34.50 29.16
CA LYS A 61 30.14 -33.11 29.60
C LYS A 61 30.55 -32.10 28.55
N THR A 62 31.62 -32.37 27.80
CA THR A 62 32.04 -31.51 26.69
C THR A 62 31.02 -31.48 25.58
N ILE A 63 30.45 -32.64 25.20
CA ILE A 63 29.37 -32.72 24.20
C ILE A 63 28.15 -31.89 24.64
N ILE A 64 27.72 -32.01 25.90
CA ILE A 64 26.59 -31.23 26.43
C ILE A 64 26.85 -29.72 26.37
N ILE A 65 28.05 -29.29 26.72
CA ILE A 65 28.42 -27.87 26.65
C ILE A 65 28.33 -27.36 25.19
N ILE A 66 28.79 -28.14 24.24
CA ILE A 66 28.67 -27.81 22.80
C ILE A 66 27.19 -27.71 22.39
N LEU A 67 26.37 -28.69 22.78
CA LEU A 67 24.92 -28.65 22.47
C LEU A 67 24.19 -27.47 23.10
N MET A 68 24.51 -27.12 24.35
CA MET A 68 23.99 -25.93 25.01
C MET A 68 24.43 -24.66 24.31
N PHE A 69 25.67 -24.60 23.79
CA PHE A 69 26.15 -23.44 23.02
C PHE A 69 25.42 -23.30 21.69
N ILE A 70 25.19 -24.43 20.98
CA ILE A 70 24.37 -24.45 19.76
C ILE A 70 22.95 -23.98 20.07
N SER A 71 22.34 -24.45 21.17
CA SER A 71 21.01 -24.00 21.61
C SER A 71 20.96 -22.50 21.89
N LEU A 72 22.01 -21.91 22.50
CA LEU A 72 22.11 -20.47 22.70
C LEU A 72 22.17 -19.69 21.38
N ILE A 73 22.89 -20.19 20.38
CA ILE A 73 22.93 -19.58 19.05
C ILE A 73 21.54 -19.62 18.42
N ILE A 74 20.86 -20.77 18.46
CA ILE A 74 19.49 -20.92 17.93
C ILE A 74 18.53 -19.95 18.62
N ASN A 75 18.58 -19.86 19.97
CA ASN A 75 17.74 -18.94 20.72
C ASN A 75 18.04 -17.49 20.34
N SER A 76 19.31 -17.11 20.21
CA SER A 76 19.72 -15.73 19.86
C SER A 76 19.21 -15.35 18.46
N ILE A 77 19.29 -16.27 17.49
CA ILE A 77 18.75 -16.08 16.14
C ILE A 77 17.23 -15.94 16.21
N GLY A 78 16.55 -16.84 16.93
CA GLY A 78 15.09 -16.78 17.09
C GLY A 78 14.62 -15.47 17.74
N ILE A 79 15.26 -15.04 18.83
CA ILE A 79 14.97 -13.79 19.54
C ILE A 79 15.17 -12.59 18.61
N TYR A 80 16.25 -12.58 17.83
CA TYR A 80 16.54 -11.51 16.88
C TYR A 80 15.43 -11.38 15.83
N TYR A 81 15.10 -12.47 15.12
CA TYR A 81 14.08 -12.44 14.07
C TYR A 81 12.68 -12.12 14.61
N LEU A 82 12.25 -12.79 15.70
CA LEU A 82 10.96 -12.51 16.31
C LEU A 82 10.89 -11.08 16.89
N GLY A 83 11.97 -10.57 17.46
CA GLY A 83 12.04 -9.21 17.98
C GLY A 83 11.97 -8.14 16.88
N VAL A 84 12.60 -8.39 15.72
CA VAL A 84 12.49 -7.50 14.55
C VAL A 84 11.05 -7.54 14.01
N THR A 85 10.45 -8.72 13.92
CA THR A 85 9.05 -8.89 13.50
C THR A 85 8.08 -8.18 14.43
N ASP A 86 8.20 -8.34 15.74
CA ASP A 86 7.33 -7.70 16.72
C ASP A 86 7.41 -6.17 16.63
N LYS A 87 8.62 -5.62 16.51
CA LYS A 87 8.81 -4.18 16.29
C LYS A 87 8.20 -3.69 14.98
N PHE A 88 8.31 -4.48 13.92
CA PHE A 88 7.72 -4.16 12.63
C PHE A 88 6.19 -4.13 12.73
N ILE A 89 5.59 -5.19 13.23
CA ILE A 89 4.14 -5.33 13.31
C ILE A 89 3.53 -4.22 14.19
N LYS A 90 4.17 -3.88 15.32
CA LYS A 90 3.72 -2.77 16.19
C LYS A 90 3.70 -1.40 15.54
N LYS A 91 4.39 -1.18 14.42
CA LYS A 91 4.30 0.09 13.70
C LYS A 91 2.96 0.30 13.02
N PHE A 92 2.24 -0.79 12.68
CA PHE A 92 0.89 -0.69 12.12
C PHE A 92 -0.16 -0.21 13.13
N ASP A 93 0.16 -0.23 14.42
CA ASP A 93 -0.72 0.30 15.47
C ASP A 93 -0.54 1.83 15.66
N ASN A 94 0.42 2.46 14.97
CA ASN A 94 0.63 3.90 15.05
C ASN A 94 -0.36 4.64 14.16
N GLU A 95 -0.86 5.78 14.65
CA GLU A 95 -1.70 6.68 13.87
C GLU A 95 -0.97 7.14 12.59
N ILE A 96 -1.66 7.05 11.49
CA ILE A 96 -1.19 7.53 10.20
C ILE A 96 -1.49 9.02 10.12
N ILE A 97 -0.43 9.82 9.99
CA ILE A 97 -0.54 11.27 9.87
C ILE A 97 -0.55 11.63 8.39
N GLU A 98 -1.69 12.09 7.89
CA GLU A 98 -1.77 12.70 6.55
C GLU A 98 -1.46 14.18 6.61
N TYR A 99 -0.87 14.71 5.51
CA TYR A 99 -0.54 16.12 5.35
C TYR A 99 -1.22 16.67 4.10
N GLU A 100 -1.83 17.85 4.24
CA GLU A 100 -2.23 18.72 3.13
C GLU A 100 -1.04 19.57 2.74
N HIS A 101 -0.77 19.70 1.45
CA HIS A 101 0.26 20.59 0.94
C HIS A 101 -0.35 21.77 0.22
N TYR A 102 0.36 22.89 0.31
CA TYR A 102 0.08 24.12 -0.41
C TYR A 102 1.34 24.50 -1.17
N TYR A 103 1.17 24.98 -2.39
CA TYR A 103 2.27 25.25 -3.30
C TYR A 103 2.16 26.65 -3.84
N LEU A 104 3.27 27.41 -3.77
CA LEU A 104 3.43 28.67 -4.47
C LEU A 104 4.09 28.41 -5.81
N PHE A 105 3.37 28.69 -6.88
CA PHE A 105 3.83 28.55 -8.24
C PHE A 105 3.90 29.88 -8.97
N SER A 106 4.91 30.04 -9.83
CA SER A 106 5.10 31.16 -10.76
C SER A 106 5.43 30.65 -12.14
N LEU A 107 5.30 31.47 -13.16
CA LEU A 107 5.85 31.17 -14.48
C LEU A 107 7.38 31.08 -14.42
N LYS A 108 7.98 30.20 -15.21
CA LYS A 108 9.45 30.01 -15.24
C LYS A 108 10.22 31.24 -15.68
N ASN A 109 9.63 32.07 -16.55
CA ASN A 109 10.21 33.30 -17.03
C ASN A 109 10.16 34.47 -16.00
N ASN A 110 9.43 34.31 -14.90
CA ASN A 110 9.34 35.28 -13.83
C ASN A 110 10.60 35.24 -12.92
N ASN A 111 11.05 36.39 -12.42
CA ASN A 111 12.24 36.50 -11.57
C ASN A 111 12.00 36.22 -10.07
N ILE A 112 10.82 35.73 -9.69
CA ILE A 112 10.49 35.37 -8.31
C ILE A 112 11.06 34.01 -7.99
N ASN A 113 11.95 33.88 -6.99
CA ASN A 113 12.60 32.64 -6.61
C ASN A 113 12.41 32.25 -5.14
N ASN A 114 12.00 33.18 -4.30
CA ASN A 114 11.77 32.98 -2.85
C ASN A 114 10.57 33.81 -2.36
N ILE A 115 10.23 33.71 -1.07
CA ILE A 115 9.09 34.44 -0.46
C ILE A 115 9.37 35.93 -0.38
N GLU A 116 10.59 36.33 -0.14
CA GLU A 116 11.00 37.73 -0.02
C GLU A 116 10.74 38.51 -1.32
N ASP A 117 10.84 37.84 -2.47
CA ASP A 117 10.56 38.44 -3.80
C ASP A 117 9.07 38.72 -4.02
N LEU A 118 8.18 38.22 -3.12
CA LEU A 118 6.72 38.40 -3.23
C LEU A 118 6.25 39.77 -2.76
N LYS A 119 7.11 40.60 -2.17
CA LYS A 119 6.70 41.92 -1.68
C LYS A 119 6.04 42.75 -2.78
N ASP A 120 4.83 43.25 -2.48
CA ASP A 120 3.97 44.03 -3.35
C ASP A 120 3.57 43.37 -4.68
N LYS A 121 3.76 42.00 -4.80
CA LYS A 121 3.36 41.19 -5.95
C LYS A 121 1.90 40.79 -5.91
N ASN A 122 1.34 40.48 -7.09
CA ASN A 122 -0.03 40.03 -7.25
C ASN A 122 -0.09 38.50 -7.05
N ILE A 123 -0.77 38.05 -5.99
CA ILE A 123 -0.95 36.63 -5.68
C ILE A 123 -2.40 36.23 -5.85
N GLY A 124 -2.63 35.20 -6.68
CA GLY A 124 -3.95 34.62 -6.86
C GLY A 124 -4.18 33.38 -5.97
N VAL A 125 -5.42 33.24 -5.49
CA VAL A 125 -5.90 32.05 -4.79
C VAL A 125 -7.34 31.76 -5.15
N THR A 126 -7.81 30.55 -4.95
CA THR A 126 -9.23 30.23 -4.96
C THR A 126 -9.90 30.59 -3.62
N GLU A 127 -11.22 30.68 -3.63
CA GLU A 127 -12.01 30.96 -2.41
C GLU A 127 -11.71 29.96 -1.27
N SER A 128 -11.45 28.70 -1.61
CA SER A 128 -11.09 27.63 -0.64
C SER A 128 -9.75 27.86 0.07
N ASN A 129 -8.86 28.66 -0.53
CA ASN A 129 -7.49 28.86 -0.03
C ASN A 129 -7.22 30.30 0.44
N LYS A 130 -8.21 31.19 0.42
CA LYS A 130 -8.03 32.61 0.76
C LYS A 130 -7.36 32.85 2.12
N ASP A 131 -7.72 32.07 3.13
CA ASP A 131 -7.16 32.18 4.49
C ASP A 131 -5.71 31.68 4.58
N LYS A 132 -5.18 31.07 3.54
CA LYS A 132 -3.84 30.46 3.57
C LYS A 132 -2.76 31.49 3.20
N ILE A 133 -3.11 32.58 2.50
CA ILE A 133 -2.14 33.64 2.19
C ILE A 133 -1.56 34.19 3.48
N SER A 134 -2.40 34.73 4.36
CA SER A 134 -1.96 35.33 5.63
C SER A 134 -1.26 34.35 6.56
N LYS A 135 -1.50 33.03 6.36
CA LYS A 135 -0.88 31.98 7.17
C LYS A 135 0.53 31.61 6.73
N TYR A 136 0.79 31.66 5.42
CA TYR A 136 2.03 31.11 4.84
C TYR A 136 2.93 32.19 4.21
N ILE A 137 2.41 33.42 4.04
CA ILE A 137 3.12 34.52 3.41
C ILE A 137 3.13 35.69 4.41
N ASP A 138 4.29 35.98 4.95
CA ASP A 138 4.52 36.99 5.98
C ASP A 138 4.96 38.37 5.41
N VAL A 139 5.08 38.47 4.08
CA VAL A 139 5.36 39.73 3.37
C VAL A 139 4.07 40.34 2.84
N LYS A 140 4.05 41.67 2.71
CA LYS A 140 2.90 42.38 2.14
C LYS A 140 2.73 42.04 0.67
N VAL A 141 1.55 41.55 0.29
CA VAL A 141 1.20 41.13 -1.08
C VAL A 141 -0.17 41.68 -1.48
N ASN A 142 -0.43 41.78 -2.77
CA ASN A 142 -1.73 42.10 -3.33
C ASN A 142 -2.46 40.76 -3.64
N SER A 143 -3.44 40.38 -2.81
CA SER A 143 -4.17 39.12 -3.00
C SER A 143 -5.41 39.32 -3.86
N LYS A 144 -5.64 38.42 -4.82
CA LYS A 144 -6.83 38.31 -5.64
C LYS A 144 -7.47 36.92 -5.50
N VAL A 145 -8.77 36.89 -5.22
CA VAL A 145 -9.51 35.66 -5.00
C VAL A 145 -10.32 35.31 -6.25
N TYR A 146 -10.26 34.04 -6.66
CA TYR A 146 -10.94 33.49 -7.84
C TYR A 146 -11.97 32.46 -7.42
N SER A 147 -13.08 32.40 -8.14
CA SER A 147 -14.16 31.43 -7.88
C SER A 147 -13.81 30.01 -8.28
N ASN A 148 -12.89 29.85 -9.22
CA ASN A 148 -12.48 28.53 -9.73
C ASN A 148 -11.01 28.53 -10.14
N ILE A 149 -10.46 27.33 -10.28
CA ILE A 149 -9.05 27.11 -10.63
C ILE A 149 -8.72 27.51 -12.06
N THR A 150 -9.67 27.41 -13.00
CA THR A 150 -9.46 27.75 -14.41
C THR A 150 -9.13 29.23 -14.60
N ASP A 151 -9.94 30.10 -13.98
CA ASP A 151 -9.73 31.55 -14.04
C ASP A 151 -8.40 31.95 -13.36
N LEU A 152 -8.08 31.29 -12.24
CA LEU A 152 -6.81 31.49 -11.54
C LEU A 152 -5.61 31.16 -12.43
N ILE A 153 -5.64 30.01 -13.11
CA ILE A 153 -4.56 29.56 -14.03
C ILE A 153 -4.48 30.51 -15.24
N THR A 154 -5.61 30.88 -15.82
CA THR A 154 -5.65 31.80 -16.96
C THR A 154 -5.02 33.13 -16.61
N SER A 155 -5.37 33.73 -15.46
CA SER A 155 -4.79 34.98 -15.01
C SER A 155 -3.28 34.91 -14.73
N LEU A 156 -2.77 33.74 -14.33
CA LEU A 156 -1.32 33.53 -14.22
C LEU A 156 -0.66 33.45 -15.61
N TYR A 157 -1.27 32.78 -16.58
CA TYR A 157 -0.70 32.64 -17.93
C TYR A 157 -0.74 33.92 -18.75
N VAL A 158 -1.72 34.79 -18.50
CA VAL A 158 -1.75 36.15 -19.14
C VAL A 158 -0.99 37.18 -18.31
N GLU A 159 -0.23 36.76 -17.30
CA GLU A 159 0.65 37.58 -16.47
C GLU A 159 -0.11 38.70 -15.66
N GLU A 160 -1.42 38.54 -15.44
CA GLU A 160 -2.17 39.39 -14.48
C GLU A 160 -1.79 39.07 -13.02
N LEU A 161 -1.28 37.85 -12.78
CA LEU A 161 -0.76 37.38 -11.52
C LEU A 161 0.73 37.06 -11.63
N ASP A 162 1.48 37.39 -10.62
CA ASP A 162 2.90 37.02 -10.50
C ASP A 162 3.04 35.57 -9.96
N VAL A 163 2.15 35.20 -9.05
CA VAL A 163 2.20 33.92 -8.30
C VAL A 163 0.79 33.41 -8.00
N VAL A 164 0.63 32.12 -7.88
CA VAL A 164 -0.59 31.47 -7.38
C VAL A 164 -0.29 30.57 -6.20
N LEU A 165 -1.20 30.54 -5.21
CA LEU A 165 -1.17 29.59 -4.10
C LEU A 165 -2.27 28.56 -4.32
N VAL A 166 -1.88 27.31 -4.52
CA VAL A 166 -2.79 26.19 -4.78
C VAL A 166 -2.57 25.07 -3.78
N ASN A 167 -3.60 24.28 -3.49
CA ASN A 167 -3.52 23.10 -2.68
C ASN A 167 -3.22 21.83 -3.52
N ASP A 168 -3.16 20.65 -2.88
CA ASP A 168 -2.91 19.37 -3.55
C ASP A 168 -3.95 19.10 -4.66
N ILE A 169 -5.24 19.33 -4.40
CA ILE A 169 -6.34 19.04 -5.35
C ILE A 169 -6.16 19.90 -6.60
N GLU A 170 -6.06 21.21 -6.42
CA GLU A 170 -5.93 22.18 -7.50
C GLU A 170 -4.68 21.93 -8.34
N LYS A 171 -3.56 21.60 -7.69
CA LYS A 171 -2.33 21.21 -8.38
C LYS A 171 -2.51 19.98 -9.26
N TYR A 172 -3.13 18.92 -8.74
CA TYR A 172 -3.32 17.68 -9.51
C TYR A 172 -4.26 17.87 -10.69
N VAL A 173 -5.35 18.62 -10.49
CA VAL A 173 -6.28 18.97 -11.57
C VAL A 173 -5.59 19.83 -12.64
N TRP A 174 -4.79 20.81 -12.24
CA TRP A 174 -4.01 21.64 -13.17
C TRP A 174 -3.03 20.80 -14.00
N GLN A 175 -2.28 19.89 -13.35
CA GLN A 175 -1.35 18.98 -14.03
C GLN A 175 -2.01 18.01 -15.00
N GLU A 176 -3.27 17.68 -14.79
CA GLU A 176 -4.03 16.82 -15.71
C GLU A 176 -4.57 17.62 -16.90
N TYR A 177 -4.92 18.87 -16.68
CA TYR A 177 -5.45 19.77 -17.70
C TYR A 177 -4.37 20.31 -18.64
N ASP A 178 -3.18 20.60 -18.14
CA ASP A 178 -2.07 21.21 -18.89
C ASP A 178 -0.85 20.27 -18.93
N ASP A 179 -0.70 19.58 -20.05
CA ASP A 179 0.44 18.67 -20.30
C ASP A 179 1.81 19.38 -20.24
N GLU A 180 1.83 20.72 -20.44
CA GLU A 180 3.04 21.54 -20.37
C GLU A 180 3.30 22.15 -19.00
N PHE A 181 2.51 21.80 -17.97
CA PHE A 181 2.65 22.33 -16.62
C PHE A 181 4.11 22.40 -16.15
N TYR A 182 4.84 21.29 -16.25
CA TYR A 182 6.23 21.22 -15.82
C TYR A 182 7.20 22.03 -16.68
N ASN A 183 6.82 22.37 -17.92
CA ASN A 183 7.61 23.21 -18.81
C ASN A 183 7.43 24.70 -18.53
N LYS A 184 6.23 25.12 -18.16
CA LYS A 184 5.85 26.52 -17.97
C LYS A 184 5.98 27.02 -16.53
N ILE A 185 5.79 26.13 -15.55
CA ILE A 185 5.61 26.48 -14.14
C ILE A 185 6.83 26.10 -13.32
N LYS A 186 7.23 26.96 -12.39
CA LYS A 186 8.22 26.68 -11.34
C LYS A 186 7.62 26.75 -9.96
N LEU A 187 8.06 25.86 -9.09
CA LEU A 187 7.73 25.87 -7.67
C LEU A 187 8.65 26.88 -6.95
N ILE A 188 8.06 27.83 -6.25
CA ILE A 188 8.79 28.78 -5.38
C ILE A 188 8.94 28.16 -3.99
N LYS A 189 7.84 27.72 -3.39
CA LYS A 189 7.84 27.10 -2.06
C LYS A 189 6.64 26.16 -1.87
N SER A 190 6.80 25.16 -1.01
CA SER A 190 5.70 24.31 -0.54
C SER A 190 5.57 24.41 0.97
N PHE A 191 4.33 24.32 1.44
CA PHE A 191 3.96 24.29 2.84
C PHE A 191 3.18 23.02 3.13
N LYS A 192 3.30 22.50 4.34
CA LYS A 192 2.52 21.32 4.78
C LYS A 192 1.76 21.64 6.05
N LYS A 193 0.54 21.15 6.11
CA LYS A 193 -0.32 21.21 7.29
C LYS A 193 -0.75 19.80 7.66
N LYS A 194 -0.61 19.42 8.93
CA LYS A 194 -1.15 18.15 9.41
C LYS A 194 -2.67 18.17 9.21
N LYS A 195 -3.20 17.19 8.45
CA LYS A 195 -4.64 16.99 8.34
C LYS A 195 -5.13 16.49 9.70
N SER A 196 -6.18 17.08 10.23
CA SER A 196 -6.82 16.56 11.42
C SER A 196 -7.59 15.30 11.00
N ASN A 197 -7.02 14.14 11.25
CA ASN A 197 -7.73 12.90 11.04
C ASN A 197 -8.86 12.83 12.06
N LYS A 198 -10.06 13.18 11.63
CA LYS A 198 -11.22 12.48 12.15
C LYS A 198 -11.14 11.12 11.45
N THR A 199 -10.49 10.15 12.07
CA THR A 199 -10.66 8.74 11.71
C THR A 199 -12.15 8.45 11.87
N ASN A 200 -12.89 8.64 10.80
CA ASN A 200 -14.19 8.01 10.70
C ASN A 200 -13.86 6.51 10.71
N ASN A 201 -14.45 5.82 11.65
CA ASN A 201 -14.36 4.40 11.88
C ASN A 201 -14.54 3.63 10.56
N ILE A 202 -13.47 3.44 9.81
CA ILE A 202 -13.36 2.25 8.98
C ILE A 202 -13.29 1.17 10.06
N ASN A 203 -14.40 0.47 10.22
CA ASN A 203 -14.65 -0.42 11.34
C ASN A 203 -13.44 -1.35 11.51
N ASN A 204 -12.67 -1.15 12.59
CA ASN A 204 -11.74 -2.16 13.09
C ASN A 204 -12.59 -3.31 13.66
N VAL A 205 -13.28 -4.01 12.75
CA VAL A 205 -13.97 -5.24 13.11
C VAL A 205 -12.85 -6.24 13.41
N SER A 206 -12.81 -6.75 14.62
CA SER A 206 -11.96 -7.90 14.93
C SER A 206 -12.53 -9.10 14.18
N ILE A 207 -12.00 -9.33 13.00
CA ILE A 207 -12.38 -10.44 12.14
C ILE A 207 -11.64 -11.67 12.64
N ASN A 208 -12.35 -12.79 12.84
CA ASN A 208 -11.69 -14.07 13.05
C ASN A 208 -10.93 -14.47 11.79
N THR A 209 -9.82 -15.19 11.97
CA THR A 209 -8.98 -15.66 10.83
C THR A 209 -9.70 -16.58 9.85
N GLU A 210 -10.87 -17.07 10.18
CA GLU A 210 -11.71 -17.90 9.30
C GLU A 210 -12.81 -17.07 8.61
N ASP A 211 -13.05 -15.84 9.02
CA ASP A 211 -14.06 -14.97 8.41
C ASP A 211 -13.51 -14.36 7.11
N SER A 212 -14.40 -14.20 6.13
CA SER A 212 -14.08 -13.52 4.89
C SER A 212 -13.93 -12.01 5.11
N PHE A 213 -13.03 -11.35 4.38
CA PHE A 213 -12.77 -9.93 4.51
C PHE A 213 -12.39 -9.29 3.19
N ILE A 214 -12.51 -7.96 3.13
CA ILE A 214 -12.18 -7.14 1.97
C ILE A 214 -11.07 -6.16 2.30
N ILE A 215 -10.07 -6.10 1.42
CA ILE A 215 -8.99 -5.10 1.45
C ILE A 215 -9.07 -4.24 0.18
N TYR A 216 -9.10 -2.92 0.32
CA TYR A 216 -8.91 -2.02 -0.80
C TYR A 216 -7.45 -1.67 -0.97
N ILE A 217 -6.88 -1.90 -2.14
CA ILE A 217 -5.52 -1.49 -2.52
C ILE A 217 -5.60 -0.21 -3.35
N SER A 218 -5.01 0.86 -2.83
CA SER A 218 -4.84 2.15 -3.51
C SER A 218 -3.39 2.34 -3.93
N GLY A 219 -3.12 2.36 -5.22
CA GLY A 219 -1.79 2.68 -5.76
C GLY A 219 -1.68 4.14 -6.15
N ILE A 220 -0.72 4.87 -5.55
CA ILE A 220 -0.48 6.28 -5.86
C ILE A 220 0.75 6.45 -6.76
N ASP A 221 0.63 7.28 -7.80
CA ASP A 221 1.76 7.64 -8.69
C ASP A 221 2.48 8.88 -8.17
N ASN A 222 3.19 8.73 -7.06
CA ASN A 222 4.12 9.75 -6.65
C ASN A 222 5.42 9.14 -6.11
N ASN A 223 6.53 9.87 -6.32
CA ASN A 223 7.85 9.51 -5.78
C ASN A 223 8.05 10.03 -4.34
N GLY A 224 6.99 10.57 -3.72
CA GLY A 224 7.01 11.11 -2.37
C GLY A 224 6.81 10.06 -1.29
N THR A 225 6.72 10.52 -0.05
CA THR A 225 6.36 9.67 1.09
C THR A 225 4.91 9.22 0.97
N ILE A 226 4.60 8.01 1.41
CA ILE A 226 3.27 7.41 1.32
C ILE A 226 2.19 8.15 2.13
N SER A 227 2.61 9.04 3.02
CA SER A 227 1.74 9.94 3.80
C SER A 227 1.20 11.13 2.98
N THR A 228 1.65 11.30 1.72
CA THR A 228 1.14 12.37 0.87
C THR A 228 -0.22 12.00 0.28
N ILE A 229 -1.11 12.98 0.23
CA ILE A 229 -2.35 12.91 -0.53
C ILE A 229 -1.98 12.84 -2.01
N GLY A 230 -2.70 12.03 -2.79
CA GLY A 230 -2.43 11.90 -4.22
C GLY A 230 -3.52 11.09 -4.92
N ARG A 231 -3.51 11.16 -6.25
CA ARG A 231 -4.45 10.40 -7.07
C ARG A 231 -4.30 8.90 -6.83
N SER A 232 -5.42 8.20 -6.69
CA SER A 232 -5.46 6.75 -6.64
C SER A 232 -5.48 6.19 -8.06
N ASP A 233 -4.29 5.97 -8.62
CA ASP A 233 -4.12 5.52 -10.01
C ASP A 233 -4.28 4.02 -10.20
N VAL A 234 -4.29 3.26 -9.11
CA VAL A 234 -4.63 1.84 -9.04
C VAL A 234 -5.71 1.66 -7.97
N ASN A 235 -6.82 1.04 -8.34
CA ASN A 235 -7.94 0.75 -7.45
C ASN A 235 -8.28 -0.73 -7.57
N ILE A 236 -7.88 -1.53 -6.58
CA ILE A 236 -8.14 -2.98 -6.57
C ILE A 236 -8.83 -3.34 -5.26
N VAL A 237 -9.97 -4.00 -5.36
CA VAL A 237 -10.67 -4.62 -4.23
C VAL A 237 -10.25 -6.08 -4.16
N VAL A 238 -9.67 -6.48 -3.04
CA VAL A 238 -9.22 -7.86 -2.76
C VAL A 238 -10.19 -8.49 -1.78
N THR A 239 -10.98 -9.43 -2.24
CA THR A 239 -11.88 -10.23 -1.40
C THR A 239 -11.20 -11.54 -1.04
N VAL A 240 -11.02 -11.80 0.25
CA VAL A 240 -10.33 -12.99 0.77
C VAL A 240 -11.30 -13.84 1.55
N ASN A 241 -11.35 -15.12 1.20
CA ASN A 241 -12.09 -16.11 1.97
C ASN A 241 -11.13 -17.22 2.44
N PRO A 242 -10.75 -17.24 3.73
CA PRO A 242 -9.83 -18.23 4.29
C PRO A 242 -10.39 -19.64 4.34
N LYS A 243 -11.71 -19.81 4.52
CA LYS A 243 -12.36 -21.14 4.57
C LYS A 243 -12.25 -21.86 3.23
N THR A 244 -12.59 -21.15 2.14
CA THR A 244 -12.55 -21.70 0.78
C THR A 244 -11.18 -21.56 0.12
N LYS A 245 -10.25 -20.83 0.76
CA LYS A 245 -8.90 -20.51 0.26
C LYS A 245 -8.94 -19.80 -1.10
N GLN A 246 -9.88 -18.87 -1.24
CA GLN A 246 -10.11 -18.11 -2.46
C GLN A 246 -9.75 -16.64 -2.26
N ILE A 247 -9.15 -16.05 -3.29
CA ILE A 247 -8.87 -14.61 -3.38
C ILE A 247 -9.40 -14.10 -4.70
N LEU A 248 -10.33 -13.15 -4.65
CA LEU A 248 -10.82 -12.43 -5.83
C LEU A 248 -10.23 -11.02 -5.84
N LEU A 249 -9.49 -10.69 -6.91
CA LEU A 249 -9.02 -9.34 -7.17
C LEU A 249 -9.96 -8.67 -8.17
N THR A 250 -10.55 -7.55 -7.78
CA THR A 250 -11.46 -6.77 -8.64
C THR A 250 -10.83 -5.43 -8.93
N SER A 251 -10.44 -5.21 -10.19
CA SER A 251 -9.82 -3.96 -10.65
C SER A 251 -10.89 -2.97 -11.11
N ILE A 252 -10.79 -1.72 -10.64
CA ILE A 252 -11.72 -0.64 -10.96
C ILE A 252 -10.97 0.44 -11.74
N PRO A 253 -11.42 0.83 -12.96
CA PRO A 253 -10.78 1.87 -13.73
C PRO A 253 -10.66 3.19 -12.95
N ARG A 254 -9.47 3.79 -12.97
CA ARG A 254 -9.21 5.04 -12.24
C ARG A 254 -10.05 6.22 -12.75
N ASP A 255 -10.41 6.19 -14.03
CA ASP A 255 -11.14 7.26 -14.69
C ASP A 255 -12.68 7.08 -14.61
N TYR A 256 -13.19 6.12 -13.81
CA TYR A 256 -14.63 5.94 -13.57
C TYR A 256 -15.28 7.25 -13.13
N TYR A 257 -16.32 7.64 -13.86
CA TYR A 257 -17.10 8.86 -13.61
C TYR A 257 -18.22 8.58 -12.63
N VAL A 258 -17.95 8.82 -11.36
CA VAL A 258 -18.77 8.40 -10.23
C VAL A 258 -19.07 9.57 -9.29
N GLN A 259 -20.15 9.48 -8.52
CA GLN A 259 -20.39 10.40 -7.44
C GLN A 259 -19.41 10.09 -6.30
N LEU A 260 -18.56 11.06 -5.91
CA LEU A 260 -17.72 10.90 -4.74
C LEU A 260 -18.59 10.86 -3.48
N HIS A 261 -18.22 10.02 -2.51
CA HIS A 261 -18.97 9.86 -1.26
C HIS A 261 -19.26 11.19 -0.57
N GLY A 262 -20.50 11.40 -0.17
CA GLY A 262 -20.93 12.62 0.53
C GLY A 262 -20.99 13.88 -0.33
N THR A 263 -20.70 13.81 -1.63
CA THR A 263 -20.87 14.90 -2.58
C THR A 263 -22.19 14.78 -3.35
N THR A 264 -22.67 15.88 -3.92
CA THR A 264 -23.88 15.91 -4.75
C THR A 264 -23.63 16.72 -6.03
N GLY A 265 -24.43 16.46 -7.08
CA GLY A 265 -24.36 17.21 -8.34
C GLY A 265 -23.37 16.59 -9.32
N ILE A 266 -22.34 17.35 -9.69
CA ILE A 266 -21.36 16.90 -10.70
C ILE A 266 -20.55 15.73 -10.15
N ARG A 267 -20.45 14.64 -10.92
CA ARG A 267 -19.62 13.47 -10.63
C ARG A 267 -18.14 13.80 -10.82
N ASP A 268 -17.27 12.90 -10.39
CA ASP A 268 -15.83 13.05 -10.54
C ASP A 268 -15.17 11.75 -11.03
N LYS A 269 -13.90 11.82 -11.34
CA LYS A 269 -13.08 10.63 -11.60
C LYS A 269 -12.77 9.93 -10.29
N LEU A 270 -12.85 8.61 -10.26
CA LEU A 270 -12.52 7.82 -9.07
C LEU A 270 -11.09 8.11 -8.55
N THR A 271 -10.13 8.33 -9.47
CA THR A 271 -8.75 8.67 -9.09
C THR A 271 -8.66 9.94 -8.24
N HIS A 272 -9.59 10.90 -8.42
CA HIS A 272 -9.63 12.13 -7.64
C HIS A 272 -10.08 11.89 -6.19
N ALA A 273 -10.83 10.82 -5.90
CA ALA A 273 -11.17 10.47 -4.53
C ALA A 273 -9.92 10.38 -3.64
N GLY A 274 -8.81 9.86 -4.17
CA GLY A 274 -7.53 9.75 -3.46
C GLY A 274 -6.92 11.10 -3.05
N ILE A 275 -7.25 12.19 -3.75
CA ILE A 275 -6.77 13.55 -3.42
C ILE A 275 -7.49 14.08 -2.17
N TYR A 276 -8.72 13.64 -1.92
CA TYR A 276 -9.47 13.98 -0.70
C TYR A 276 -9.06 13.12 0.49
N GLY A 277 -8.34 12.03 0.26
CA GLY A 277 -7.84 11.10 1.26
C GLY A 277 -8.33 9.68 1.03
N ILE A 278 -7.75 8.74 1.79
CA ILE A 278 -8.05 7.32 1.62
C ILE A 278 -9.52 6.98 1.98
N ASP A 279 -10.09 7.65 2.99
CA ASP A 279 -11.47 7.43 3.41
C ASP A 279 -12.46 7.78 2.29
N MET A 280 -12.20 8.86 1.54
CA MET A 280 -13.00 9.21 0.37
C MET A 280 -12.96 8.12 -0.69
N SER A 281 -11.79 7.55 -0.96
CA SER A 281 -11.65 6.47 -1.94
C SER A 281 -12.38 5.20 -1.49
N VAL A 282 -12.21 4.80 -0.21
CA VAL A 282 -12.88 3.63 0.37
C VAL A 282 -14.39 3.78 0.28
N ASN A 283 -14.95 4.86 0.85
CA ASN A 283 -16.40 5.07 0.90
C ASN A 283 -17.01 5.22 -0.50
N THR A 284 -16.30 5.84 -1.45
CA THR A 284 -16.78 5.93 -2.84
C THR A 284 -16.84 4.55 -3.51
N ILE A 285 -15.88 3.66 -3.25
CA ILE A 285 -15.89 2.30 -3.79
C ILE A 285 -16.98 1.46 -3.11
N GLU A 286 -17.20 1.63 -1.81
CA GLU A 286 -18.31 1.01 -1.08
C GLU A 286 -19.66 1.41 -1.69
N ASP A 287 -19.86 2.69 -2.00
CA ASP A 287 -21.07 3.18 -2.67
C ASP A 287 -21.24 2.56 -4.07
N ILE A 288 -20.16 2.45 -4.86
CA ILE A 288 -20.20 1.86 -6.22
C ILE A 288 -20.55 0.37 -6.16
N LEU A 289 -19.89 -0.37 -5.28
CA LEU A 289 -19.99 -1.84 -5.23
C LEU A 289 -21.05 -2.33 -4.24
N GLY A 290 -21.55 -1.50 -3.30
CA GLY A 290 -22.49 -1.88 -2.25
C GLY A 290 -21.92 -2.96 -1.34
N ILE A 291 -20.68 -2.77 -0.90
CA ILE A 291 -19.91 -3.67 -0.04
C ILE A 291 -19.33 -2.89 1.14
N ASP A 292 -18.94 -3.58 2.20
CA ASP A 292 -18.21 -3.00 3.33
C ASP A 292 -16.73 -3.38 3.23
N ILE A 293 -15.83 -2.41 3.13
CA ILE A 293 -14.39 -2.61 3.06
C ILE A 293 -13.81 -2.63 4.48
N ASN A 294 -13.21 -3.76 4.88
CA ASN A 294 -12.67 -3.94 6.23
C ASN A 294 -11.32 -3.25 6.40
N TYR A 295 -10.49 -3.31 5.38
CA TYR A 295 -9.12 -2.80 5.42
C TYR A 295 -8.75 -2.07 4.14
N TYR A 296 -7.74 -1.19 4.24
CA TYR A 296 -7.08 -0.63 3.06
C TYR A 296 -5.56 -0.80 3.14
N ALA A 297 -4.94 -0.78 1.98
CA ALA A 297 -3.50 -0.75 1.79
C ALA A 297 -3.16 0.28 0.71
N LYS A 298 -2.63 1.44 1.10
CA LYS A 298 -2.14 2.46 0.19
C LYS A 298 -0.66 2.22 -0.08
N VAL A 299 -0.29 2.06 -1.34
CA VAL A 299 1.08 1.76 -1.79
C VAL A 299 1.52 2.76 -2.86
N ASN A 300 2.83 2.98 -2.98
CA ASN A 300 3.38 3.70 -4.12
C ASN A 300 4.09 2.74 -5.08
N PHE A 301 4.37 3.17 -6.29
CA PHE A 301 5.02 2.33 -7.30
C PHE A 301 6.44 1.91 -6.92
N ASN A 302 7.16 2.71 -6.12
CA ASN A 302 8.48 2.33 -5.62
C ASN A 302 8.40 1.09 -4.74
N THR A 303 7.33 0.94 -3.92
CA THR A 303 7.11 -0.26 -3.10
C THR A 303 7.07 -1.52 -3.95
N VAL A 304 6.28 -1.50 -5.03
CA VAL A 304 6.16 -2.67 -5.93
C VAL A 304 7.50 -2.96 -6.60
N THR A 305 8.20 -1.92 -7.07
CA THR A 305 9.54 -2.03 -7.68
C THR A 305 10.54 -2.66 -6.70
N ASP A 306 10.57 -2.16 -5.46
CA ASP A 306 11.50 -2.64 -4.44
C ASP A 306 11.20 -4.09 -4.03
N LEU A 307 9.91 -4.44 -3.89
CA LEU A 307 9.50 -5.81 -3.60
C LEU A 307 9.89 -6.79 -4.72
N ILE A 308 9.65 -6.41 -5.99
CA ILE A 308 10.03 -7.23 -7.14
C ILE A 308 11.54 -7.45 -7.20
N ASN A 309 12.34 -6.40 -7.01
CA ASN A 309 13.80 -6.52 -6.99
C ASN A 309 14.28 -7.43 -5.85
N MET A 310 13.67 -7.31 -4.70
CA MET A 310 14.02 -8.09 -3.51
C MET A 310 13.75 -9.59 -3.69
N VAL A 311 12.63 -9.95 -4.33
CA VAL A 311 12.32 -11.37 -4.63
C VAL A 311 13.12 -11.91 -5.84
N GLY A 312 14.01 -11.08 -6.41
CA GLY A 312 14.88 -11.45 -7.52
C GLY A 312 14.20 -11.36 -8.89
N GLY A 313 13.15 -10.56 -9.03
CA GLY A 313 12.37 -10.40 -10.26
C GLY A 313 11.12 -11.27 -10.32
N VAL A 314 10.26 -10.99 -11.29
CA VAL A 314 9.02 -11.71 -11.54
C VAL A 314 8.97 -12.25 -12.97
N ASP A 315 8.32 -13.40 -13.15
CA ASP A 315 8.14 -14.04 -14.43
C ASP A 315 6.73 -13.75 -14.96
N ILE A 316 6.64 -13.10 -16.13
CA ILE A 316 5.37 -12.72 -16.75
C ILE A 316 5.32 -13.14 -18.23
N TYR A 317 4.09 -13.23 -18.75
CA TYR A 317 3.85 -13.36 -20.18
C TYR A 317 3.36 -12.02 -20.76
N SER A 318 3.98 -11.54 -21.83
CA SER A 318 3.53 -10.36 -22.57
C SER A 318 3.02 -10.74 -23.96
N GLN A 319 1.84 -10.26 -24.35
CA GLN A 319 1.29 -10.52 -25.67
C GLN A 319 2.07 -9.81 -26.78
N ILE A 320 2.68 -8.67 -26.49
CA ILE A 320 3.43 -7.85 -27.46
C ILE A 320 4.80 -7.45 -26.90
N ALA A 321 5.68 -7.08 -27.80
CA ALA A 321 6.98 -6.52 -27.41
C ALA A 321 6.85 -5.04 -27.04
N LEU A 322 7.35 -4.66 -25.86
CA LEU A 322 7.43 -3.28 -25.37
C LEU A 322 8.91 -2.88 -25.26
N ARG A 323 9.50 -2.51 -26.40
CA ARG A 323 10.94 -2.27 -26.52
C ARG A 323 11.47 -1.21 -25.56
N HIS A 324 10.70 -0.14 -25.32
CA HIS A 324 11.06 0.93 -24.38
C HIS A 324 11.08 0.46 -22.90
N CYS A 325 10.35 -0.62 -22.57
CA CYS A 325 10.38 -1.28 -21.27
C CYS A 325 11.40 -2.41 -21.20
N GLY A 326 12.00 -2.82 -22.32
CA GLY A 326 12.87 -4.00 -22.40
C GLY A 326 12.09 -5.30 -22.19
N VAL A 327 10.83 -5.37 -22.69
CA VAL A 327 9.94 -6.54 -22.61
C VAL A 327 9.73 -7.10 -24.01
N ASN A 328 9.91 -8.40 -24.18
CA ASN A 328 9.64 -9.11 -25.43
C ASN A 328 8.24 -9.68 -25.46
N ALA A 329 7.72 -10.00 -26.65
CA ALA A 329 6.54 -10.85 -26.75
C ALA A 329 6.86 -12.26 -26.22
N GLY A 330 5.95 -12.86 -25.45
CA GLY A 330 6.14 -14.16 -24.79
C GLY A 330 6.60 -14.03 -23.33
N ASN A 331 7.32 -15.05 -22.84
CA ASN A 331 7.79 -15.12 -21.45
C ASN A 331 8.95 -14.16 -21.20
N ASN A 332 8.90 -13.46 -20.08
CA ASN A 332 9.89 -12.50 -19.65
C ASN A 332 10.18 -12.67 -18.16
N HIS A 333 11.46 -12.46 -17.79
CA HIS A 333 11.86 -12.25 -16.40
C HIS A 333 12.16 -10.75 -16.22
N LEU A 334 11.36 -10.08 -15.36
CA LEU A 334 11.40 -8.64 -15.18
C LEU A 334 11.92 -8.27 -13.79
N ASP A 335 12.89 -7.35 -13.76
CA ASP A 335 13.22 -6.60 -12.55
C ASP A 335 12.10 -5.59 -12.22
N GLY A 336 12.19 -4.95 -11.06
CA GLY A 336 11.16 -4.02 -10.60
C GLY A 336 10.94 -2.83 -11.55
N LYS A 337 12.01 -2.32 -12.20
CA LYS A 337 11.90 -1.18 -13.13
C LYS A 337 11.20 -1.57 -14.43
N LYS A 338 11.52 -2.72 -14.99
CA LYS A 338 10.86 -3.25 -16.20
C LYS A 338 9.42 -3.64 -15.90
N ALA A 339 9.17 -4.28 -14.76
CA ALA A 339 7.82 -4.65 -14.33
C ALA A 339 6.94 -3.41 -14.10
N LEU A 340 7.47 -2.34 -13.50
CA LEU A 340 6.76 -1.08 -13.36
C LEU A 340 6.47 -0.44 -14.72
N CYS A 341 7.43 -0.43 -15.64
CA CYS A 341 7.24 0.07 -17.00
C CYS A 341 6.12 -0.71 -17.71
N PHE A 342 6.15 -2.04 -17.64
CA PHE A 342 5.12 -2.91 -18.20
C PHE A 342 3.74 -2.64 -17.58
N ALA A 343 3.65 -2.53 -16.26
CA ALA A 343 2.41 -2.26 -15.53
C ALA A 343 1.81 -0.87 -15.81
N ARG A 344 2.62 0.10 -16.27
CA ARG A 344 2.17 1.47 -16.62
C ARG A 344 1.90 1.67 -18.10
N GLU A 345 2.22 0.68 -18.95
CA GLU A 345 2.06 0.82 -20.39
C GLU A 345 0.58 0.84 -20.79
N ARG A 346 0.21 1.83 -21.58
CA ARG A 346 -1.13 2.00 -22.15
C ARG A 346 -1.14 2.34 -23.64
N LYS A 347 -0.11 3.07 -24.09
CA LYS A 347 -0.08 3.63 -25.47
C LYS A 347 0.19 2.57 -26.53
N ALA A 348 0.91 1.52 -26.17
CA ALA A 348 1.25 0.43 -27.09
C ALA A 348 0.08 -0.55 -27.35
N TYR A 349 -1.01 -0.43 -26.56
CA TYR A 349 -2.16 -1.32 -26.66
C TYR A 349 -3.40 -0.59 -27.16
N VAL A 350 -4.17 -1.27 -28.01
CA VAL A 350 -5.48 -0.75 -28.49
C VAL A 350 -6.44 -0.51 -27.31
N GLY A 351 -6.36 -1.34 -26.27
CA GLY A 351 -7.18 -1.24 -25.06
C GLY A 351 -6.81 -0.09 -24.11
N GLY A 352 -5.70 0.63 -24.36
CA GLY A 352 -5.30 1.80 -23.59
C GLY A 352 -5.25 1.54 -22.08
N ASP A 353 -6.03 2.32 -21.31
CA ASP A 353 -6.09 2.24 -19.86
C ASP A 353 -6.60 0.89 -19.33
N ARG A 354 -7.50 0.25 -20.03
CA ARG A 354 -8.00 -1.10 -19.71
C ARG A 354 -6.87 -2.12 -19.70
N GLN A 355 -6.01 -2.09 -20.74
CA GLN A 355 -4.87 -3.00 -20.80
C GLN A 355 -3.85 -2.71 -19.71
N ARG A 356 -3.69 -1.45 -19.28
CA ARG A 356 -2.87 -1.10 -18.12
C ARG A 356 -3.36 -1.82 -16.86
N GLY A 357 -4.68 -1.88 -16.61
CA GLY A 357 -5.26 -2.65 -15.51
C GLY A 357 -4.86 -4.12 -15.57
N VAL A 358 -5.01 -4.76 -16.73
CA VAL A 358 -4.59 -6.16 -16.94
C VAL A 358 -3.08 -6.35 -16.70
N ASN A 359 -2.24 -5.45 -17.20
CA ASN A 359 -0.80 -5.54 -16.96
C ASN A 359 -0.43 -5.42 -15.47
N GLN A 360 -1.14 -4.57 -14.71
CA GLN A 360 -0.96 -4.45 -13.27
C GLN A 360 -1.32 -5.75 -12.55
N GLU A 361 -2.42 -6.39 -12.93
CA GLU A 361 -2.84 -7.68 -12.38
C GLU A 361 -1.81 -8.78 -12.66
N ILE A 362 -1.30 -8.87 -13.88
CA ILE A 362 -0.25 -9.83 -14.26
C ILE A 362 0.99 -9.67 -13.35
N VAL A 363 1.41 -8.44 -13.10
CA VAL A 363 2.57 -8.18 -12.22
C VAL A 363 2.26 -8.53 -10.77
N ILE A 364 1.06 -8.22 -10.26
CA ILE A 364 0.65 -8.55 -8.89
C ILE A 364 0.56 -10.06 -8.71
N GLU A 365 -0.06 -10.79 -9.66
CA GLU A 365 -0.12 -12.24 -9.63
C GLU A 365 1.27 -12.87 -9.61
N ALA A 366 2.14 -12.43 -10.51
CA ALA A 366 3.51 -12.92 -10.58
C ALA A 366 4.29 -12.65 -9.27
N LEU A 367 4.07 -11.50 -8.63
CA LEU A 367 4.68 -11.16 -7.34
C LEU A 367 4.13 -12.05 -6.22
N ILE A 368 2.81 -12.27 -6.14
CA ILE A 368 2.17 -13.18 -5.15
C ILE A 368 2.74 -14.59 -5.31
N ASN A 369 2.79 -15.11 -6.53
CA ASN A 369 3.33 -16.44 -6.82
C ASN A 369 4.81 -16.54 -6.44
N LYS A 370 5.61 -15.51 -6.71
CA LYS A 370 7.03 -15.47 -6.36
C LYS A 370 7.23 -15.46 -4.85
N ILE A 371 6.45 -14.64 -4.13
CA ILE A 371 6.50 -14.55 -2.67
C ILE A 371 6.11 -15.89 -2.03
N SER A 372 5.03 -16.52 -2.50
CA SER A 372 4.52 -17.78 -1.91
C SER A 372 5.44 -18.97 -2.14
N THR A 373 6.31 -18.93 -3.15
CA THR A 373 7.21 -20.05 -3.52
C THR A 373 8.68 -19.82 -3.17
N SER A 374 9.07 -18.57 -2.82
CA SER A 374 10.49 -18.22 -2.62
C SER A 374 11.00 -18.64 -1.24
N LYS A 375 11.97 -19.56 -1.22
CA LYS A 375 12.71 -19.93 0.01
C LYS A 375 13.69 -18.85 0.46
N ASP A 376 14.16 -18.01 -0.47
CA ASP A 376 15.14 -16.93 -0.19
C ASP A 376 14.57 -15.76 0.59
N LEU A 377 13.24 -15.62 0.62
CA LEU A 377 12.56 -14.59 1.41
C LEU A 377 12.86 -14.69 2.91
N LEU A 378 13.07 -15.89 3.43
CA LEU A 378 13.46 -16.09 4.83
C LEU A 378 14.82 -15.46 5.13
N LEU A 379 15.76 -15.51 4.16
CA LEU A 379 17.09 -14.90 4.30
C LEU A 379 17.03 -13.37 4.16
N LYS A 380 16.10 -12.85 3.35
CA LYS A 380 15.89 -11.42 3.09
C LYS A 380 14.75 -10.81 3.92
N TYR A 381 14.32 -11.51 4.97
CA TYR A 381 13.16 -11.13 5.76
C TYR A 381 13.20 -9.69 6.28
N ASN A 382 14.35 -9.23 6.79
CA ASN A 382 14.51 -7.86 7.27
C ASN A 382 14.36 -6.82 6.16
N ASP A 383 14.78 -7.13 4.95
CA ASP A 383 14.68 -6.23 3.79
C ASP A 383 13.21 -6.10 3.37
N VAL A 384 12.45 -7.23 3.35
CA VAL A 384 10.99 -7.22 3.14
C VAL A 384 10.32 -6.28 4.12
N LEU A 385 10.58 -6.48 5.41
CA LEU A 385 9.98 -5.66 6.46
C LEU A 385 10.31 -4.17 6.30
N ASN A 386 11.55 -3.84 5.94
CA ASN A 386 11.99 -2.46 5.73
C ASN A 386 11.29 -1.79 4.52
N ILE A 387 11.14 -2.51 3.41
CA ILE A 387 10.46 -2.02 2.21
C ILE A 387 8.98 -1.72 2.52
N VAL A 388 8.30 -2.69 3.13
CA VAL A 388 6.88 -2.55 3.52
C VAL A 388 6.70 -1.38 4.49
N ASN A 389 7.58 -1.25 5.50
CA ASN A 389 7.52 -0.17 6.49
C ASN A 389 7.63 1.24 5.93
N LYS A 390 8.43 1.43 4.88
CA LYS A 390 8.63 2.75 4.27
C LYS A 390 7.48 3.16 3.38
N ASN A 391 6.79 2.18 2.82
CA ASN A 391 6.03 2.34 1.60
C ASN A 391 4.61 1.75 1.68
N LEU A 392 4.11 1.42 2.87
CA LEU A 392 2.74 0.97 3.11
C LEU A 392 2.06 1.85 4.14
N ASN A 393 0.86 2.34 3.79
CA ASN A 393 -0.06 3.00 4.70
C ASN A 393 -1.35 2.16 4.75
N THR A 394 -1.74 1.69 5.94
CA THR A 394 -2.86 0.76 6.11
C THR A 394 -3.49 0.90 7.50
N ASN A 395 -4.78 0.59 7.60
CA ASN A 395 -5.50 0.41 8.87
C ASN A 395 -5.47 -1.03 9.39
N ILE A 396 -4.73 -1.94 8.72
CA ILE A 396 -4.56 -3.30 9.20
C ILE A 396 -3.74 -3.28 10.49
N GLY A 397 -4.36 -3.63 11.61
CA GLY A 397 -3.70 -3.65 12.92
C GLY A 397 -2.74 -4.84 13.08
N SER A 398 -1.83 -4.69 14.03
CA SER A 398 -0.79 -5.69 14.33
C SER A 398 -1.36 -7.07 14.66
N ASP A 399 -2.47 -7.13 15.38
CA ASP A 399 -3.06 -8.39 15.82
C ASP A 399 -3.66 -9.18 14.67
N PHE A 400 -4.30 -8.51 13.69
CA PHE A 400 -4.80 -9.17 12.50
C PHE A 400 -3.66 -9.77 11.65
N ILE A 401 -2.55 -9.02 11.49
CA ILE A 401 -1.36 -9.52 10.79
C ILE A 401 -0.82 -10.78 11.46
N LYS A 402 -0.69 -10.77 12.81
CA LYS A 402 -0.22 -11.94 13.58
C LYS A 402 -1.14 -13.15 13.39
N GLN A 403 -2.45 -12.92 13.43
CA GLN A 403 -3.45 -13.96 13.23
C GLN A 403 -3.33 -14.56 11.82
N MET A 404 -3.22 -13.74 10.78
CA MET A 404 -3.07 -14.22 9.39
C MET A 404 -1.75 -14.97 9.16
N VAL A 405 -0.65 -14.53 9.78
CA VAL A 405 0.61 -15.27 9.78
C VAL A 405 0.45 -16.62 10.49
N GLY A 406 -0.21 -16.65 11.64
CA GLY A 406 -0.53 -17.88 12.35
C GLY A 406 -1.36 -18.84 11.51
N PHE A 407 -2.43 -18.34 10.86
CA PHE A 407 -3.27 -19.10 9.94
C PHE A 407 -2.46 -19.69 8.77
N GLN A 408 -1.59 -18.90 8.14
CA GLN A 408 -0.75 -19.37 7.04
C GLN A 408 0.22 -20.46 7.49
N LEU A 409 0.80 -20.36 8.67
CA LEU A 409 1.71 -21.37 9.23
C LEU A 409 0.99 -22.64 9.67
N ASP A 410 -0.24 -22.54 10.18
CA ASP A 410 -1.04 -23.68 10.66
C ASP A 410 -1.66 -24.47 9.52
N LYS A 411 -2.32 -23.79 8.59
CA LYS A 411 -3.10 -24.41 7.52
C LYS A 411 -2.32 -24.63 6.24
N MET A 412 -1.21 -23.90 6.03
CA MET A 412 -0.42 -23.88 4.78
C MET A 412 -1.29 -23.90 3.51
N PRO A 413 -2.29 -22.98 3.40
CA PRO A 413 -3.25 -23.03 2.32
C PRO A 413 -2.58 -22.72 0.97
N THR A 414 -3.02 -23.44 -0.07
CA THR A 414 -2.79 -23.01 -1.46
C THR A 414 -3.97 -22.16 -1.88
N TRP A 415 -3.71 -20.89 -2.15
CA TRP A 415 -4.74 -19.93 -2.51
C TRP A 415 -5.15 -20.06 -3.97
N ASN A 416 -6.46 -20.10 -4.23
CA ASN A 416 -7.03 -20.00 -5.58
C ASN A 416 -7.32 -18.51 -5.86
N VAL A 417 -6.55 -17.92 -6.77
CA VAL A 417 -6.64 -16.49 -7.11
C VAL A 417 -7.39 -16.34 -8.44
N ARG A 418 -8.35 -15.41 -8.50
CA ARG A 418 -9.06 -15.03 -9.72
C ARG A 418 -9.12 -13.51 -9.85
N PHE A 419 -9.25 -13.06 -11.09
CA PHE A 419 -9.30 -11.64 -11.44
C PHE A 419 -10.62 -11.30 -12.12
N LEU A 420 -11.13 -10.12 -11.82
CA LEU A 420 -12.31 -9.53 -12.43
C LEU A 420 -12.06 -8.05 -12.73
N ASN A 421 -12.20 -7.64 -13.97
CA ASN A 421 -12.01 -6.27 -14.39
C ASN A 421 -13.34 -5.59 -14.64
N LEU A 422 -13.56 -4.44 -14.04
CA LEU A 422 -14.66 -3.56 -14.39
C LEU A 422 -14.34 -2.83 -15.70
N ASP A 423 -15.38 -2.51 -16.48
CA ASP A 423 -15.24 -1.88 -17.79
C ASP A 423 -16.17 -0.66 -17.91
N GLY A 424 -15.98 0.17 -18.93
CA GLY A 424 -16.79 1.36 -19.15
C GLY A 424 -16.55 1.99 -20.52
N TYR A 425 -17.19 3.16 -20.72
CA TYR A 425 -17.18 3.89 -21.98
C TYR A 425 -16.52 5.25 -21.80
N GLY A 426 -15.49 5.53 -22.60
CA GLY A 426 -14.77 6.81 -22.55
C GLY A 426 -15.63 7.96 -23.05
N ARG A 427 -15.60 9.09 -22.35
CA ARG A 427 -16.18 10.37 -22.74
C ARG A 427 -15.44 11.55 -22.12
N SER A 428 -15.83 12.76 -22.45
CA SER A 428 -15.28 13.99 -21.88
C SER A 428 -16.37 14.75 -21.14
N GLU A 429 -16.11 15.11 -19.86
CA GLU A 429 -17.09 15.74 -18.97
C GLU A 429 -16.46 16.73 -18.02
N TYR A 430 -17.29 17.62 -17.47
CA TYR A 430 -16.94 18.39 -16.30
C TYR A 430 -16.86 17.47 -15.07
N THR A 431 -15.92 17.73 -14.20
CA THR A 431 -15.72 16.96 -12.98
C THR A 431 -15.82 17.84 -11.74
N TYR A 432 -16.23 17.26 -10.62
CA TYR A 432 -16.37 17.97 -9.34
C TYR A 432 -15.07 18.67 -8.94
N SER A 433 -13.92 17.99 -9.06
CA SER A 433 -12.60 18.57 -8.75
C SER A 433 -12.10 19.52 -9.84
N GLY A 434 -12.48 19.30 -11.09
CA GLY A 434 -12.02 20.08 -12.26
C GLY A 434 -12.76 21.41 -12.46
N GLY A 435 -13.92 21.58 -11.80
CA GLY A 435 -14.73 22.79 -12.00
C GLY A 435 -15.14 22.96 -13.46
N ASN A 436 -14.67 24.02 -14.11
CA ASN A 436 -14.98 24.34 -15.52
C ASN A 436 -14.05 23.64 -16.52
N MET A 437 -13.16 22.74 -16.08
CA MET A 437 -12.29 21.98 -16.97
C MET A 437 -13.01 20.72 -17.45
N VAL A 438 -12.96 20.49 -18.77
CA VAL A 438 -13.46 19.24 -19.38
C VAL A 438 -12.32 18.24 -19.38
N LEU A 439 -12.52 17.10 -18.69
CA LEU A 439 -11.54 16.02 -18.55
C LEU A 439 -12.07 14.74 -19.22
N TYR A 440 -11.14 13.88 -19.65
CA TYR A 440 -11.51 12.51 -20.02
C TYR A 440 -12.01 11.75 -18.79
N VAL A 441 -13.14 11.06 -18.94
CA VAL A 441 -13.76 10.21 -17.92
C VAL A 441 -14.22 8.90 -18.54
N MET A 442 -14.46 7.89 -17.71
CA MET A 442 -15.02 6.60 -18.12
C MET A 442 -16.38 6.39 -17.44
N GLU A 443 -17.46 6.41 -18.22
CA GLU A 443 -18.79 6.05 -17.72
C GLU A 443 -18.81 4.55 -17.38
N PRO A 444 -19.17 4.14 -16.13
CA PRO A 444 -19.20 2.74 -15.73
C PRO A 444 -20.14 1.89 -16.58
N ASN A 445 -19.68 0.72 -17.02
CA ASN A 445 -20.56 -0.32 -17.49
C ASN A 445 -21.15 -1.06 -16.28
N TYR A 446 -22.40 -0.73 -15.94
CA TYR A 446 -23.06 -1.26 -14.75
C TYR A 446 -23.29 -2.77 -14.79
N ASP A 447 -23.27 -3.42 -15.96
CA ASP A 447 -23.31 -4.89 -16.05
C ASP A 447 -22.06 -5.50 -15.43
N THR A 448 -20.88 -4.92 -15.71
CA THR A 448 -19.62 -5.38 -15.11
C THR A 448 -19.56 -5.05 -13.61
N VAL A 449 -20.07 -3.89 -13.18
CA VAL A 449 -20.19 -3.51 -11.77
C VAL A 449 -21.10 -4.49 -11.03
N ASN A 450 -22.29 -4.80 -11.57
CA ASN A 450 -23.23 -5.74 -10.95
C ASN A 450 -22.69 -7.17 -10.91
N ASN A 451 -21.92 -7.58 -11.94
CA ASN A 451 -21.23 -8.87 -11.93
C ASN A 451 -20.17 -8.93 -10.81
N ALA A 452 -19.39 -7.86 -10.64
CA ALA A 452 -18.41 -7.78 -9.58
C ALA A 452 -19.06 -7.82 -8.20
N LYS A 453 -20.14 -7.06 -7.97
CA LYS A 453 -20.92 -7.10 -6.72
C LYS A 453 -21.34 -8.52 -6.36
N ARG A 454 -21.91 -9.24 -7.33
CA ARG A 454 -22.35 -10.64 -7.13
C ARG A 454 -21.17 -11.56 -6.84
N ALA A 455 -20.07 -11.45 -7.62
CA ALA A 455 -18.88 -12.29 -7.44
C ALA A 455 -18.23 -12.07 -6.07
N ILE A 456 -18.11 -10.81 -5.63
CA ILE A 456 -17.61 -10.47 -4.28
C ILE A 456 -18.50 -11.11 -3.21
N ASN A 457 -19.83 -10.93 -3.30
CA ASN A 457 -20.78 -11.50 -2.35
C ASN A 457 -20.75 -13.04 -2.36
N ASP A 458 -20.63 -13.67 -3.53
CA ASP A 458 -20.48 -15.12 -3.64
C ASP A 458 -19.23 -15.63 -2.90
N VAL A 459 -18.08 -14.95 -3.05
CA VAL A 459 -16.84 -15.28 -2.32
C VAL A 459 -17.02 -15.09 -0.82
N LEU A 460 -17.63 -13.99 -0.38
CA LEU A 460 -17.89 -13.72 1.04
C LEU A 460 -18.80 -14.77 1.68
N ASN A 461 -19.70 -15.39 0.90
CA ASN A 461 -20.64 -16.41 1.33
C ASN A 461 -20.16 -17.85 1.04
N ASP A 462 -18.86 -18.08 1.04
CA ASP A 462 -18.21 -19.39 0.93
C ASP A 462 -18.44 -20.15 -0.41
N LYS A 463 -18.98 -19.49 -1.46
CA LYS A 463 -19.21 -20.13 -2.75
C LYS A 463 -17.89 -20.33 -3.51
N LEU A 464 -17.70 -21.51 -4.11
CA LEU A 464 -16.47 -21.82 -4.84
C LEU A 464 -16.48 -21.17 -6.24
N PHE A 465 -15.30 -20.74 -6.73
CA PHE A 465 -15.15 -20.20 -8.09
C PHE A 465 -15.64 -21.17 -9.18
N SER A 466 -15.54 -22.47 -8.94
CA SER A 466 -16.06 -23.51 -9.86
C SER A 466 -17.59 -23.55 -9.95
N GLU A 467 -18.28 -22.98 -8.97
CA GLU A 467 -19.74 -22.91 -8.89
C GLU A 467 -20.30 -21.56 -9.41
N MET A 468 -19.39 -20.64 -9.73
CA MET A 468 -19.73 -19.32 -10.18
C MET A 468 -19.79 -19.25 -11.70
N ASN A 469 -20.82 -18.61 -12.22
CA ASN A 469 -21.00 -18.39 -13.65
C ASN A 469 -20.54 -16.97 -14.07
N TYR A 470 -19.25 -16.67 -13.83
CA TYR A 470 -18.61 -15.41 -14.21
C TYR A 470 -17.42 -15.67 -15.14
N THR A 471 -17.19 -14.75 -16.08
CA THR A 471 -15.96 -14.76 -16.89
C THR A 471 -14.86 -14.07 -16.11
N PHE A 472 -14.02 -14.84 -15.45
CA PHE A 472 -12.81 -14.32 -14.81
C PHE A 472 -11.76 -14.00 -15.87
N THR A 473 -11.04 -12.90 -15.68
CA THR A 473 -9.88 -12.57 -16.51
C THR A 473 -8.75 -13.57 -16.22
N LYS A 474 -8.10 -14.05 -17.28
CA LYS A 474 -6.97 -15.00 -17.18
C LYS A 474 -5.66 -14.26 -17.13
#